data_1b68463ebb69aeadfc6a4e2b8d10c120
#
_entry.id   1b68463ebb69aeadfc6a4e2b8d10c120
#
_cell.length_a   1.000
_cell.length_b   1.000
_cell.length_c   1.000
_cell.angle_alpha   90.00
_cell.angle_beta   90.00
_cell.angle_gamma   90.00
#
_symmetry.space_group_name_H-M   'P 1'
#
loop_
_entity.id
_entity.type
_entity.pdbx_description
1 polymer ?
#
loop_
_entity_poly.entity_id
_entity_poly.type
_entity_poly.pdbx_seq_one_letter_code
_entity_poly.pdbx_strand_id
1 'polypeptide(L)'
;EMSRGLGDVYKRQTYKNWIQSYRDLPILCNQWANVFRWEMRTRLFLRTAEFLWQEGHTAHATREEAETEARRMLDVYADFAENFMAVPVVKGVKSANERFAGALDTYTIEAMMQDGKALQSGTSHFLGQNFAKAFDVQFINKNNELEYVWATSWGVSTRLMGALIMTHSDDNGLVLPPKLAPIQVVIIPIYKNAEQLQAIDAKANEIADKLRVMGISVKYDNADNKRPGFKFADYELKGVPVRLVMGGRDLENGTVEVMRRDTLAVSYTHLTLPTI
;
A
#
# COMPACT_ATOMS: atom_id res chain seq x y z
N GLU A 1 24.71 2.17 -10.10
CA GLU A 1 24.39 3.05 -11.25
C GLU A 1 24.23 2.30 -12.58
N MET A 2 25.00 1.25 -12.84
CA MET A 2 24.88 0.48 -14.10
C MET A 2 23.49 -0.16 -14.32
N SER A 3 22.79 -0.56 -13.27
CA SER A 3 21.46 -1.17 -13.43
C SER A 3 20.36 -0.17 -13.77
N ARG A 4 20.47 1.09 -13.36
CA ARG A 4 19.51 2.14 -13.72
C ARG A 4 19.55 2.48 -15.20
N GLY A 5 20.74 2.57 -15.78
CA GLY A 5 20.92 2.88 -17.20
C GLY A 5 20.35 1.82 -18.12
N LEU A 6 20.57 0.54 -17.84
CA LEU A 6 20.12 -0.57 -18.68
C LEU A 6 18.59 -0.69 -18.72
N GLY A 7 17.90 -0.54 -17.60
CA GLY A 7 16.43 -0.63 -17.54
C GLY A 7 15.76 0.49 -18.35
N ASP A 8 16.20 1.73 -18.22
CA ASP A 8 15.63 2.87 -18.93
C ASP A 8 15.96 2.82 -20.44
N VAL A 9 17.19 2.44 -20.82
CA VAL A 9 17.58 2.23 -22.21
C VAL A 9 16.69 1.18 -22.86
N TYR A 10 16.52 0.03 -22.24
CA TYR A 10 15.72 -1.05 -22.79
C TYR A 10 14.24 -0.66 -22.96
N LYS A 11 13.64 -0.03 -21.97
CA LYS A 11 12.26 0.48 -22.05
C LYS A 11 12.08 1.49 -23.18
N ARG A 12 13.02 2.43 -23.32
CA ARG A 12 12.94 3.46 -24.38
C ARG A 12 13.13 2.88 -25.77
N GLN A 13 14.02 1.90 -25.94
CA GLN A 13 14.15 1.16 -27.20
C GLN A 13 12.86 0.41 -27.56
N THR A 14 12.21 -0.20 -26.56
CA THR A 14 10.92 -0.85 -26.76
C THR A 14 9.84 0.14 -27.19
N TYR A 15 9.75 1.30 -26.55
CA TYR A 15 8.79 2.35 -26.94
C TYR A 15 9.05 2.88 -28.35
N LYS A 16 10.32 3.06 -28.73
CA LYS A 16 10.68 3.45 -30.09
C LYS A 16 10.15 2.47 -31.14
N ASN A 17 10.13 1.18 -30.83
CA ASN A 17 9.61 0.15 -31.73
C ASN A 17 8.07 0.10 -31.75
N TRP A 18 7.42 0.39 -30.61
CA TRP A 18 5.97 0.33 -30.48
C TRP A 18 5.25 1.57 -31.00
N ILE A 19 5.90 2.74 -30.89
CA ILE A 19 5.29 4.03 -31.25
C ILE A 19 5.73 4.38 -32.67
N GLN A 20 4.78 4.43 -33.60
CA GLN A 20 4.99 4.82 -34.97
C GLN A 20 4.16 6.08 -35.32
N SER A 21 2.96 6.18 -34.79
CA SER A 21 2.04 7.26 -35.07
C SER A 21 1.29 7.74 -33.84
N TYR A 22 0.60 8.87 -33.96
CA TYR A 22 -0.28 9.39 -32.88
C TYR A 22 -1.38 8.41 -32.46
N ARG A 23 -1.70 7.40 -33.30
CA ARG A 23 -2.72 6.38 -32.97
C ARG A 23 -2.23 5.36 -31.95
N ASP A 24 -0.92 5.25 -31.77
CA ASP A 24 -0.30 4.35 -30.79
C ASP A 24 -0.20 5.00 -29.40
N LEU A 25 -0.58 6.27 -29.29
CA LEU A 25 -0.53 7.06 -28.05
C LEU A 25 -1.95 7.28 -27.45
N PRO A 26 -2.08 7.33 -26.13
CA PRO A 26 -1.00 7.18 -25.15
C PRO A 26 -0.62 5.71 -24.92
N ILE A 27 0.66 5.46 -24.59
CA ILE A 27 1.10 4.20 -24.01
C ILE A 27 1.16 4.35 -22.48
N LEU A 28 0.44 3.47 -21.78
CA LEU A 28 0.38 3.42 -20.32
C LEU A 28 0.89 2.06 -19.87
N CYS A 29 2.14 1.99 -19.42
CA CYS A 29 2.75 0.75 -18.93
C CYS A 29 3.02 0.82 -17.45
N ASN A 30 2.69 -0.25 -16.76
CA ASN A 30 2.97 -0.45 -15.34
C ASN A 30 3.62 -1.82 -15.13
N GLN A 31 4.52 -1.91 -14.17
CA GLN A 31 5.12 -3.16 -13.75
C GLN A 31 5.14 -3.28 -12.24
N TRP A 32 4.96 -4.50 -11.76
CA TRP A 32 5.35 -4.93 -10.43
C TRP A 32 6.67 -5.67 -10.58
N ALA A 33 7.72 -5.17 -9.96
CA ALA A 33 9.06 -5.66 -10.22
C ALA A 33 9.92 -5.68 -8.97
N ASN A 34 10.93 -6.52 -9.00
CA ASN A 34 12.02 -6.51 -8.05
C ASN A 34 13.16 -5.65 -8.59
N VAL A 35 13.71 -4.80 -7.73
CA VAL A 35 14.84 -3.93 -8.07
C VAL A 35 16.03 -4.28 -7.21
N PHE A 36 17.16 -4.47 -7.86
CA PHE A 36 18.44 -4.66 -7.22
C PHE A 36 19.37 -3.48 -7.53
N ARG A 37 19.93 -2.84 -6.50
CA ARG A 37 20.86 -1.73 -6.67
C ARG A 37 21.87 -1.67 -5.52
N TRP A 38 23.04 -1.12 -5.78
CA TRP A 38 24.02 -0.87 -4.75
C TRP A 38 23.49 0.15 -3.73
N GLU A 39 23.56 -0.21 -2.44
CA GLU A 39 23.27 0.69 -1.32
C GLU A 39 24.33 0.52 -0.23
N MET A 40 25.07 1.58 0.02
CA MET A 40 26.17 1.55 0.98
C MET A 40 25.69 1.55 2.43
N ARG A 41 24.56 2.20 2.72
CA ARG A 41 23.97 2.31 4.06
C ARG A 41 22.53 1.86 4.04
N THR A 42 22.33 0.59 4.27
CA THR A 42 20.99 0.01 4.29
C THR A 42 20.22 0.42 5.55
N ARG A 43 18.92 0.61 5.40
CA ARG A 43 17.94 0.79 6.48
C ARG A 43 16.72 -0.05 6.15
N LEU A 44 16.24 -0.84 7.11
CA LEU A 44 15.12 -1.75 6.95
C LEU A 44 13.92 -1.01 6.33
N PHE A 45 13.35 -1.57 5.27
CA PHE A 45 12.28 -1.03 4.42
C PHE A 45 12.58 0.32 3.74
N LEU A 46 13.37 1.20 4.32
CA LEU A 46 13.56 2.57 3.81
C LEU A 46 14.65 2.65 2.73
N ARG A 47 15.74 1.91 2.92
CA ARG A 47 16.88 1.80 1.99
C ARG A 47 17.42 0.40 2.01
N THR A 48 17.11 -0.38 0.99
CA THR A 48 17.58 -1.75 0.84
C THR A 48 18.27 -1.92 -0.51
N ALA A 49 19.21 -2.86 -0.60
CA ALA A 49 19.88 -3.17 -1.85
C ALA A 49 18.94 -3.86 -2.84
N GLU A 50 17.94 -4.57 -2.30
CA GLU A 50 16.89 -5.23 -3.06
C GLU A 50 15.53 -4.84 -2.48
N PHE A 51 14.57 -4.50 -3.35
CA PHE A 51 13.21 -4.13 -2.93
C PHE A 51 12.19 -4.36 -4.05
N LEU A 52 10.96 -4.59 -3.63
CA LEU A 52 9.83 -4.64 -4.54
C LEU A 52 9.27 -3.23 -4.75
N TRP A 53 8.83 -2.96 -5.95
CA TRP A 53 8.17 -1.71 -6.29
C TRP A 53 7.08 -1.89 -7.35
N GLN A 54 6.24 -0.89 -7.43
CA GLN A 54 5.39 -0.62 -8.55
C GLN A 54 6.00 0.57 -9.29
N GLU A 55 6.15 0.45 -10.59
CA GLU A 55 6.70 1.49 -11.45
C GLU A 55 5.90 1.59 -12.73
N GLY A 56 5.54 2.81 -13.11
CA GLY A 56 4.92 3.09 -14.38
C GLY A 56 5.76 4.00 -15.27
N HIS A 57 5.65 3.77 -16.56
CA HIS A 57 6.22 4.60 -17.59
C HIS A 57 5.18 4.84 -18.67
N THR A 58 5.00 6.09 -19.06
CA THR A 58 4.00 6.45 -20.07
C THR A 58 4.59 7.31 -21.17
N ALA A 59 3.93 7.27 -22.32
CA ALA A 59 4.23 8.15 -23.45
C ALA A 59 2.93 8.73 -23.99
N HIS A 60 2.95 10.03 -24.30
CA HIS A 60 1.80 10.82 -24.71
C HIS A 60 2.11 11.67 -25.94
N ALA A 61 1.08 12.06 -26.67
CA ALA A 61 1.21 12.93 -27.83
C ALA A 61 1.44 14.40 -27.42
N THR A 62 0.84 14.84 -26.31
CA THR A 62 0.91 16.24 -25.88
C THR A 62 1.50 16.41 -24.50
N ARG A 63 1.98 17.62 -24.22
CA ARG A 63 2.47 18.01 -22.91
C ARG A 63 1.39 17.90 -21.85
N GLU A 64 0.20 18.39 -22.18
CA GLU A 64 -0.94 18.47 -21.27
C GLU A 64 -1.40 17.07 -20.83
N GLU A 65 -1.43 16.10 -21.74
CA GLU A 65 -1.75 14.72 -21.42
C GLU A 65 -0.74 14.11 -20.45
N ALA A 66 0.56 14.28 -20.71
CA ALA A 66 1.62 13.75 -19.88
C ALA A 66 1.65 14.40 -18.49
N GLU A 67 1.49 15.72 -18.41
CA GLU A 67 1.47 16.42 -17.13
C GLU A 67 0.22 16.03 -16.29
N THR A 68 -0.92 15.90 -16.95
CA THR A 68 -2.16 15.41 -16.31
C THR A 68 -1.98 14.01 -15.76
N GLU A 69 -1.34 13.10 -16.50
CA GLU A 69 -1.06 11.75 -16.05
C GLU A 69 -0.09 11.72 -14.86
N ALA A 70 0.97 12.54 -14.90
CA ALA A 70 1.90 12.65 -13.78
C ALA A 70 1.21 13.12 -12.49
N ARG A 71 0.30 14.10 -12.58
CA ARG A 71 -0.49 14.59 -11.43
C ARG A 71 -1.52 13.56 -10.96
N ARG A 72 -2.21 12.90 -11.90
CA ARG A 72 -3.17 11.81 -11.58
C ARG A 72 -2.51 10.72 -10.76
N MET A 73 -1.33 10.28 -11.14
CA MET A 73 -0.64 9.22 -10.42
C MET A 73 -0.15 9.66 -9.03
N LEU A 74 0.21 10.93 -8.86
CA LEU A 74 0.45 11.48 -7.53
C LEU A 74 -0.80 11.41 -6.65
N ASP A 75 -1.97 11.75 -7.22
CA ASP A 75 -3.25 11.71 -6.50
C ASP A 75 -3.63 10.27 -6.13
N VAL A 76 -3.39 9.29 -7.01
CA VAL A 76 -3.57 7.86 -6.70
C VAL A 76 -2.70 7.43 -5.52
N TYR A 77 -1.44 7.85 -5.48
CA TYR A 77 -0.55 7.53 -4.36
C TYR A 77 -0.96 8.22 -3.07
N ALA A 78 -1.43 9.46 -3.14
CA ALA A 78 -1.95 10.17 -1.97
C ALA A 78 -3.23 9.50 -1.45
N ASP A 79 -4.17 9.14 -2.32
CA ASP A 79 -5.39 8.42 -1.96
C ASP A 79 -5.07 7.07 -1.27
N PHE A 80 -4.13 6.32 -1.82
CA PHE A 80 -3.67 5.07 -1.19
C PHE A 80 -3.07 5.31 0.20
N ALA A 81 -2.19 6.32 0.33
CA ALA A 81 -1.58 6.64 1.62
C ALA A 81 -2.62 7.07 2.66
N GLU A 82 -3.54 7.97 2.30
CA GLU A 82 -4.51 8.53 3.24
C GLU A 82 -5.68 7.59 3.52
N ASN A 83 -6.27 6.98 2.50
CA ASN A 83 -7.52 6.23 2.64
C ASN A 83 -7.34 4.72 2.88
N PHE A 84 -6.15 4.17 2.60
CA PHE A 84 -5.84 2.76 2.86
C PHE A 84 -4.80 2.59 3.95
N MET A 85 -3.71 3.33 3.89
CA MET A 85 -2.66 3.28 4.91
C MET A 85 -2.99 4.13 6.14
N ALA A 86 -3.99 5.01 6.07
CA ALA A 86 -4.31 6.01 7.11
C ALA A 86 -3.10 6.89 7.48
N VAL A 87 -2.24 7.17 6.50
CA VAL A 87 -1.05 8.01 6.63
C VAL A 87 -1.29 9.34 5.92
N PRO A 88 -1.50 10.44 6.64
CA PRO A 88 -1.62 11.76 6.03
C PRO A 88 -0.35 12.13 5.27
N VAL A 89 -0.51 12.69 4.07
CA VAL A 89 0.62 13.08 3.23
C VAL A 89 0.46 14.51 2.71
N VAL A 90 1.60 15.16 2.49
CA VAL A 90 1.67 16.44 1.81
C VAL A 90 2.10 16.23 0.37
N LYS A 91 1.29 16.70 -0.58
CA LYS A 91 1.65 16.74 -1.99
C LYS A 91 2.48 17.98 -2.30
N GLY A 92 3.56 17.82 -3.05
CA GLY A 92 4.44 18.94 -3.41
C GLY A 92 5.21 18.71 -4.69
N VAL A 93 5.92 19.75 -5.11
CA VAL A 93 6.85 19.74 -6.24
C VAL A 93 8.26 19.90 -5.69
N LYS A 94 9.17 19.03 -6.08
CA LYS A 94 10.57 19.10 -5.63
C LYS A 94 11.27 20.32 -6.20
N SER A 95 12.15 20.91 -5.40
CA SER A 95 13.06 21.96 -5.85
C SER A 95 13.96 21.48 -6.99
N ALA A 96 14.53 22.40 -7.74
CA ALA A 96 15.38 22.07 -8.88
C ALA A 96 16.58 21.17 -8.52
N ASN A 97 17.11 21.33 -7.31
CA ASN A 97 18.26 20.54 -6.81
C ASN A 97 17.90 19.12 -6.39
N GLU A 98 16.62 18.85 -6.05
CA GLU A 98 16.14 17.55 -5.62
C GLU A 98 15.31 16.83 -6.67
N ARG A 99 15.08 17.49 -7.79
CA ARG A 99 14.34 16.97 -8.92
C ARG A 99 15.04 15.74 -9.50
N PHE A 100 14.27 14.78 -9.99
CA PHE A 100 14.83 13.63 -10.70
C PHE A 100 15.59 14.10 -11.93
N ALA A 101 16.82 13.60 -12.10
CA ALA A 101 17.68 14.01 -13.22
C ALA A 101 16.99 13.69 -14.57
N GLY A 102 16.84 14.73 -15.40
CA GLY A 102 16.18 14.64 -16.70
C GLY A 102 14.67 14.89 -16.67
N ALA A 103 14.03 15.03 -15.49
CA ALA A 103 12.64 15.44 -15.42
C ALA A 103 12.49 16.98 -15.52
N LEU A 104 11.39 17.42 -16.11
CA LEU A 104 10.98 18.84 -16.07
C LEU A 104 10.42 19.17 -14.69
N ASP A 105 9.57 18.29 -14.14
CA ASP A 105 9.06 18.39 -12.77
C ASP A 105 9.02 17.02 -12.08
N THR A 106 9.22 17.03 -10.77
CA THR A 106 9.07 15.88 -9.89
C THR A 106 8.07 16.20 -8.82
N TYR A 107 6.93 15.55 -8.87
CA TYR A 107 5.90 15.58 -7.86
C TYR A 107 6.19 14.52 -6.80
N THR A 108 5.87 14.80 -5.55
CA THR A 108 6.11 13.89 -4.43
C THR A 108 4.97 13.92 -3.42
N ILE A 109 4.75 12.82 -2.75
CA ILE A 109 4.00 12.74 -1.50
C ILE A 109 4.99 12.49 -0.36
N GLU A 110 4.86 13.25 0.71
CA GLU A 110 5.71 13.12 1.90
C GLU A 110 4.85 12.96 3.15
N ALA A 111 5.16 11.94 3.95
CA ALA A 111 4.50 11.66 5.21
C ALA A 111 5.33 12.18 6.38
N MET A 112 4.66 12.71 7.41
CA MET A 112 5.31 13.09 8.65
C MET A 112 5.46 11.86 9.55
N MET A 113 6.69 11.59 9.97
CA MET A 113 6.98 10.50 10.90
C MET A 113 6.86 10.97 12.36
N GLN A 114 6.76 10.05 13.30
CA GLN A 114 6.60 10.35 14.73
C GLN A 114 7.77 11.15 15.31
N ASP A 115 8.96 11.07 14.72
CA ASP A 115 10.14 11.87 15.09
C ASP A 115 10.16 13.27 14.46
N GLY A 116 9.09 13.67 13.79
CA GLY A 116 8.95 14.98 13.14
C GLY A 116 9.68 15.12 11.81
N LYS A 117 10.25 14.04 11.26
CA LYS A 117 10.90 14.07 9.96
C LYS A 117 9.94 13.70 8.83
N ALA A 118 10.10 14.35 7.69
CA ALA A 118 9.37 13.99 6.48
C ALA A 118 9.99 12.76 5.81
N LEU A 119 9.14 11.82 5.41
CA LEU A 119 9.51 10.66 4.61
C LEU A 119 8.89 10.75 3.23
N GLN A 120 9.73 10.77 2.19
CA GLN A 120 9.27 10.64 0.81
C GLN A 120 8.62 9.27 0.61
N SER A 121 7.32 9.27 0.32
CA SER A 121 6.50 8.05 0.26
C SER A 121 6.12 7.63 -1.16
N GLY A 122 6.16 8.55 -2.13
CA GLY A 122 5.92 8.26 -3.53
C GLY A 122 6.35 9.42 -4.41
N THR A 123 6.67 9.13 -5.68
CA THR A 123 7.05 10.16 -6.65
C THR A 123 6.39 9.93 -7.99
N SER A 124 6.11 11.04 -8.67
CA SER A 124 5.66 11.05 -10.05
C SER A 124 6.44 12.13 -10.82
N HIS A 125 7.06 11.72 -11.92
CA HIS A 125 7.95 12.57 -12.69
C HIS A 125 7.29 12.95 -14.02
N PHE A 126 7.18 14.24 -14.28
CA PHE A 126 6.94 14.77 -15.61
C PHE A 126 8.28 14.89 -16.33
N LEU A 127 8.59 13.92 -17.20
CA LEU A 127 9.89 13.83 -17.87
C LEU A 127 9.99 14.79 -19.06
N GLY A 128 8.85 15.30 -19.54
CA GLY A 128 8.80 16.09 -20.75
C GLY A 128 9.27 15.28 -21.97
N GLN A 129 10.09 15.86 -22.80
CA GLN A 129 10.68 15.22 -23.99
C GLN A 129 12.17 14.87 -23.81
N ASN A 130 12.77 15.11 -22.65
CA ASN A 130 14.22 14.98 -22.48
C ASN A 130 14.71 13.57 -22.77
N PHE A 131 14.04 12.56 -22.22
CA PHE A 131 14.37 11.15 -22.49
C PHE A 131 13.97 10.74 -23.92
N ALA A 132 12.86 11.24 -24.44
CA ALA A 132 12.43 10.96 -25.80
C ALA A 132 13.46 11.44 -26.81
N LYS A 133 14.01 12.62 -26.62
CA LYS A 133 15.11 13.17 -27.45
C LYS A 133 16.42 12.39 -27.31
N ALA A 134 16.78 12.00 -26.08
CA ALA A 134 18.00 11.23 -25.82
C ALA A 134 17.98 9.83 -26.44
N PHE A 135 16.81 9.19 -26.53
CA PHE A 135 16.63 7.85 -27.08
C PHE A 135 15.92 7.81 -28.43
N ASP A 136 15.68 8.98 -29.02
CA ASP A 136 15.05 9.13 -30.31
C ASP A 136 13.68 8.41 -30.43
N VAL A 137 12.79 8.67 -29.44
CA VAL A 137 11.42 8.14 -29.42
C VAL A 137 10.47 9.16 -30.02
N GLN A 138 10.10 8.94 -31.29
CA GLN A 138 9.27 9.86 -32.09
C GLN A 138 8.00 9.15 -32.57
N PHE A 139 7.02 9.94 -32.97
CA PHE A 139 5.80 9.50 -33.62
C PHE A 139 5.42 10.43 -34.76
N ILE A 140 4.66 9.93 -35.73
CA ILE A 140 4.08 10.76 -36.79
C ILE A 140 2.77 11.36 -36.26
N ASN A 141 2.70 12.70 -36.21
CA ASN A 141 1.52 13.45 -35.77
C ASN A 141 0.40 13.48 -36.83
N LYS A 142 -0.74 14.11 -36.51
CA LYS A 142 -1.89 14.22 -37.43
C LYS A 142 -1.57 15.03 -38.72
N ASN A 143 -0.52 15.83 -38.69
CA ASN A 143 -0.06 16.64 -39.84
C ASN A 143 1.01 15.93 -40.69
N ASN A 144 1.28 14.66 -40.38
CA ASN A 144 2.32 13.86 -41.01
C ASN A 144 3.76 14.37 -40.74
N GLU A 145 3.97 14.96 -39.55
CA GLU A 145 5.26 15.46 -39.09
C GLU A 145 5.79 14.55 -37.94
N LEU A 146 7.12 14.46 -37.82
CA LEU A 146 7.77 13.74 -36.74
C LEU A 146 7.84 14.61 -35.48
N GLU A 147 7.34 14.10 -34.38
CA GLU A 147 7.40 14.73 -33.05
C GLU A 147 7.94 13.77 -32.00
N TYR A 148 8.63 14.33 -31.00
CA TYR A 148 9.04 13.53 -29.81
C TYR A 148 7.87 13.35 -28.85
N VAL A 149 7.75 12.15 -28.28
CA VAL A 149 6.72 11.88 -27.27
C VAL A 149 6.98 12.67 -26.00
N TRP A 150 5.91 12.96 -25.29
CA TRP A 150 5.93 13.46 -23.90
C TRP A 150 5.82 12.28 -22.94
N ALA A 151 6.67 12.22 -21.94
CA ALA A 151 6.80 11.04 -21.11
C ALA A 151 6.63 11.33 -19.63
N THR A 152 6.13 10.34 -18.89
CA THR A 152 6.12 10.32 -17.43
C THR A 152 6.75 9.05 -16.89
N SER A 153 7.17 9.10 -15.63
CA SER A 153 7.43 7.90 -14.84
C SER A 153 7.02 8.13 -13.41
N TRP A 154 6.50 7.11 -12.75
CA TRP A 154 5.99 7.21 -11.40
C TRP A 154 6.15 5.89 -10.68
N GLY A 155 6.26 5.93 -9.34
CA GLY A 155 6.49 4.71 -8.59
C GLY A 155 6.39 4.87 -7.09
N VAL A 156 6.08 3.72 -6.46
CA VAL A 156 6.12 3.48 -5.02
C VAL A 156 6.81 2.14 -4.75
N SER A 157 7.40 2.01 -3.59
CA SER A 157 8.15 0.79 -3.22
C SER A 157 7.72 0.27 -1.85
N THR A 158 8.32 -0.83 -1.45
CA THR A 158 8.19 -1.38 -0.08
C THR A 158 8.61 -0.42 1.03
N ARG A 159 9.17 0.77 0.70
CA ARG A 159 9.31 1.88 1.65
C ARG A 159 7.99 2.27 2.31
N LEU A 160 6.85 2.10 1.62
CA LEU A 160 5.54 2.35 2.20
C LEU A 160 5.23 1.45 3.39
N MET A 161 5.77 0.23 3.44
CA MET A 161 5.67 -0.63 4.63
C MET A 161 6.41 -0.01 5.81
N GLY A 162 7.61 0.53 5.57
CA GLY A 162 8.33 1.30 6.59
C GLY A 162 7.57 2.53 7.07
N ALA A 163 6.97 3.29 6.15
CA ALA A 163 6.14 4.44 6.48
C ALA A 163 4.95 4.05 7.38
N LEU A 164 4.25 2.97 7.03
CA LEU A 164 3.14 2.43 7.82
C LEU A 164 3.56 2.06 9.24
N ILE A 165 4.66 1.30 9.37
CA ILE A 165 5.20 0.88 10.67
C ILE A 165 5.59 2.09 11.51
N MET A 166 6.34 3.03 10.93
CA MET A 166 6.82 4.23 11.63
C MET A 166 5.70 5.19 12.03
N THR A 167 4.57 5.16 11.34
CA THR A 167 3.42 6.02 11.65
C THR A 167 2.52 5.43 12.72
N HIS A 168 2.23 4.13 12.66
CA HIS A 168 1.14 3.54 13.45
C HIS A 168 1.60 2.55 14.51
N SER A 169 2.72 1.84 14.30
CA SER A 169 3.13 0.73 15.18
C SER A 169 3.69 1.23 16.52
N ASP A 170 3.61 0.36 17.51
CA ASP A 170 4.07 0.59 18.88
C ASP A 170 5.01 -0.53 19.36
N ASP A 171 5.39 -0.52 20.63
CA ASP A 171 6.30 -1.50 21.22
C ASP A 171 5.69 -2.91 21.32
N ASN A 172 4.36 -3.06 21.18
CA ASN A 172 3.67 -4.35 21.16
C ASN A 172 3.63 -4.99 19.76
N GLY A 173 3.96 -4.25 18.71
CA GLY A 173 4.01 -4.75 17.34
C GLY A 173 3.32 -3.85 16.32
N LEU A 174 2.85 -4.47 15.25
CA LEU A 174 2.15 -3.75 14.18
C LEU A 174 0.80 -3.19 14.65
N VAL A 175 0.44 -2.03 14.11
CA VAL A 175 -0.93 -1.50 14.14
C VAL A 175 -1.34 -1.29 12.69
N LEU A 176 -2.20 -2.17 12.18
CA LEU A 176 -2.61 -2.13 10.79
C LEU A 176 -3.95 -1.41 10.63
N PRO A 177 -4.04 -0.45 9.69
CA PRO A 177 -5.33 0.08 9.27
C PRO A 177 -6.23 -1.03 8.74
N PRO A 178 -7.53 -1.04 9.06
CA PRO A 178 -8.42 -2.15 8.69
C PRO A 178 -8.43 -2.46 7.19
N LYS A 179 -8.33 -1.46 6.32
CA LYS A 179 -8.32 -1.68 4.86
C LYS A 179 -7.08 -2.43 4.34
N LEU A 180 -5.97 -2.42 5.09
CA LEU A 180 -4.74 -3.13 4.72
C LEU A 180 -4.53 -4.43 5.49
N ALA A 181 -5.27 -4.64 6.58
CA ALA A 181 -5.10 -5.80 7.43
C ALA A 181 -5.54 -7.08 6.70
N PRO A 182 -4.65 -8.09 6.52
CA PRO A 182 -5.04 -9.38 5.95
C PRO A 182 -6.08 -10.11 6.79
N ILE A 183 -6.02 -9.90 8.11
CA ILE A 183 -7.03 -10.34 9.08
C ILE A 183 -7.52 -9.08 9.78
N GLN A 184 -8.78 -8.72 9.54
CA GLN A 184 -9.39 -7.53 10.15
C GLN A 184 -9.96 -7.83 11.54
N VAL A 185 -10.49 -9.02 11.71
CA VAL A 185 -11.06 -9.50 12.97
C VAL A 185 -10.54 -10.90 13.29
N VAL A 186 -10.04 -11.09 14.49
CA VAL A 186 -9.75 -12.42 15.02
C VAL A 186 -10.74 -12.75 16.14
N ILE A 187 -11.30 -13.96 16.12
CA ILE A 187 -12.18 -14.48 17.19
C ILE A 187 -11.40 -15.56 17.91
N ILE A 188 -11.33 -15.47 19.26
CA ILE A 188 -10.59 -16.41 20.10
C ILE A 188 -11.54 -16.94 21.19
N PRO A 189 -11.78 -18.27 21.23
CA PRO A 189 -12.59 -18.88 22.26
C PRO A 189 -11.81 -19.04 23.57
N ILE A 190 -12.50 -18.89 24.71
CA ILE A 190 -12.00 -19.24 26.02
C ILE A 190 -12.93 -20.30 26.63
N TYR A 191 -12.44 -21.51 26.81
CA TYR A 191 -13.22 -22.64 27.24
C TYR A 191 -12.47 -23.52 28.27
N LYS A 192 -13.22 -24.27 29.06
CA LYS A 192 -12.68 -25.19 30.05
C LYS A 192 -12.82 -26.66 29.63
N ASN A 193 -13.77 -26.97 28.76
CA ASN A 193 -14.07 -28.33 28.30
C ASN A 193 -14.61 -28.29 26.85
N ALA A 194 -14.72 -29.46 26.24
CA ALA A 194 -15.16 -29.63 24.86
C ALA A 194 -16.62 -29.18 24.61
N GLU A 195 -17.49 -29.36 25.62
CA GLU A 195 -18.90 -28.97 25.51
C GLU A 195 -19.06 -27.44 25.43
N GLN A 196 -18.32 -26.69 26.27
CA GLN A 196 -18.26 -25.24 26.15
C GLN A 196 -17.69 -24.79 24.81
N LEU A 197 -16.62 -25.45 24.32
CA LEU A 197 -16.06 -25.14 23.01
C LEU A 197 -17.09 -25.30 21.89
N GLN A 198 -17.85 -26.39 21.89
CA GLN A 198 -18.89 -26.65 20.91
C GLN A 198 -19.97 -25.54 20.88
N ALA A 199 -20.39 -25.06 22.03
CA ALA A 199 -21.35 -23.97 22.13
C ALA A 199 -20.76 -22.65 21.61
N ILE A 200 -19.49 -22.34 21.94
CA ILE A 200 -18.76 -21.16 21.45
C ILE A 200 -18.54 -21.26 19.94
N ASP A 201 -18.14 -22.43 19.41
CA ASP A 201 -17.90 -22.67 18.00
C ASP A 201 -19.12 -22.29 17.14
N ALA A 202 -20.31 -22.72 17.57
CA ALA A 202 -21.55 -22.40 16.85
C ALA A 202 -21.77 -20.88 16.74
N LYS A 203 -21.60 -20.15 17.86
CA LYS A 203 -21.81 -18.71 17.90
C LYS A 203 -20.68 -17.93 17.22
N ALA A 204 -19.44 -18.35 17.40
CA ALA A 204 -18.28 -17.74 16.75
C ALA A 204 -18.35 -17.85 15.22
N ASN A 205 -18.78 -19.01 14.70
CA ASN A 205 -18.97 -19.18 13.26
C ASN A 205 -20.13 -18.33 12.73
N GLU A 206 -21.25 -18.23 13.45
CA GLU A 206 -22.36 -17.33 13.09
C GLU A 206 -21.87 -15.88 12.95
N ILE A 207 -21.08 -15.39 13.91
CA ILE A 207 -20.52 -14.03 13.87
C ILE A 207 -19.52 -13.89 12.71
N ALA A 208 -18.63 -14.86 12.56
CA ALA A 208 -17.64 -14.85 11.49
C ALA A 208 -18.30 -14.79 10.10
N ASP A 209 -19.36 -15.55 9.90
CA ASP A 209 -20.07 -15.57 8.63
C ASP A 209 -20.81 -14.25 8.36
N LYS A 210 -21.45 -13.66 9.37
CA LYS A 210 -22.06 -12.33 9.25
C LYS A 210 -21.01 -11.27 8.86
N LEU A 211 -19.85 -11.26 9.50
CA LEU A 211 -18.77 -10.34 9.20
C LEU A 211 -18.21 -10.57 7.77
N ARG A 212 -18.06 -11.83 7.35
CA ARG A 212 -17.61 -12.16 5.98
C ARG A 212 -18.60 -11.69 4.92
N VAL A 213 -19.91 -11.81 5.16
CA VAL A 213 -20.94 -11.26 4.26
C VAL A 213 -20.83 -9.74 4.12
N MET A 214 -20.36 -9.06 5.17
CA MET A 214 -20.07 -7.60 5.14
C MET A 214 -18.71 -7.27 4.47
N GLY A 215 -18.00 -8.25 3.93
CA GLY A 215 -16.68 -8.06 3.31
C GLY A 215 -15.52 -7.95 4.28
N ILE A 216 -15.70 -8.33 5.55
CA ILE A 216 -14.68 -8.27 6.59
C ILE A 216 -13.92 -9.60 6.64
N SER A 217 -12.59 -9.55 6.59
CA SER A 217 -11.74 -10.74 6.72
C SER A 217 -11.66 -11.19 8.18
N VAL A 218 -12.10 -12.42 8.45
CA VAL A 218 -12.20 -12.97 9.80
C VAL A 218 -11.40 -14.25 9.93
N LYS A 219 -10.57 -14.31 10.97
CA LYS A 219 -9.92 -15.53 11.44
C LYS A 219 -10.59 -16.01 12.71
N TYR A 220 -11.17 -17.21 12.72
CA TYR A 220 -11.54 -17.90 13.93
C TYR A 220 -10.38 -18.82 14.34
N ASP A 221 -9.79 -18.59 15.53
CA ASP A 221 -8.65 -19.36 16.03
C ASP A 221 -9.06 -20.19 17.25
N ASN A 222 -9.64 -21.35 16.99
CA ASN A 222 -10.01 -22.35 18.00
C ASN A 222 -8.95 -23.46 18.17
N ALA A 223 -7.74 -23.31 17.59
CA ALA A 223 -6.66 -24.28 17.76
C ALA A 223 -6.30 -24.45 19.25
N ASP A 224 -6.11 -25.68 19.70
CA ASP A 224 -5.87 -26.04 21.10
C ASP A 224 -4.36 -26.07 21.47
N ASN A 225 -3.49 -25.96 20.49
CA ASN A 225 -2.03 -26.03 20.65
C ASN A 225 -1.39 -24.78 21.28
N LYS A 226 -2.16 -23.70 21.50
CA LYS A 226 -1.70 -22.44 22.10
C LYS A 226 -2.71 -21.92 23.11
N ARG A 227 -2.21 -21.42 24.24
CA ARG A 227 -3.05 -20.79 25.27
C ARG A 227 -3.60 -19.43 24.77
N PRO A 228 -4.76 -18.99 25.26
CA PRO A 228 -5.37 -17.71 24.87
C PRO A 228 -4.42 -16.51 24.99
N GLY A 229 -3.67 -16.37 26.07
CA GLY A 229 -2.71 -15.28 26.25
C GLY A 229 -1.62 -15.23 25.18
N PHE A 230 -1.13 -16.39 24.73
CA PHE A 230 -0.20 -16.45 23.60
C PHE A 230 -0.85 -15.96 22.29
N LYS A 231 -2.08 -16.39 22.02
CA LYS A 231 -2.83 -15.95 20.84
C LYS A 231 -3.05 -14.43 20.86
N PHE A 232 -3.37 -13.87 22.03
CA PHE A 232 -3.54 -12.42 22.18
C PHE A 232 -2.28 -11.66 21.78
N ALA A 233 -1.14 -12.04 22.34
CA ALA A 233 0.14 -11.41 22.02
C ALA A 233 0.54 -11.62 20.53
N ASP A 234 0.29 -12.80 19.96
CA ASP A 234 0.60 -13.12 18.57
C ASP A 234 -0.22 -12.24 17.60
N TYR A 235 -1.50 -12.04 17.88
CA TYR A 235 -2.35 -11.19 17.03
C TYR A 235 -2.14 -9.69 17.28
N GLU A 236 -1.73 -9.28 18.46
CA GLU A 236 -1.27 -7.91 18.75
C GLU A 236 0.01 -7.60 17.98
N LEU A 237 0.99 -8.52 18.03
CA LEU A 237 2.25 -8.40 17.26
C LEU A 237 1.97 -8.28 15.75
N LYS A 238 1.01 -9.03 15.22
CA LYS A 238 0.59 -9.02 13.82
C LYS A 238 -0.25 -7.80 13.43
N GLY A 239 -0.65 -6.99 14.39
CA GLY A 239 -1.42 -5.77 14.15
C GLY A 239 -2.87 -6.00 13.72
N VAL A 240 -3.49 -7.12 14.12
CA VAL A 240 -4.89 -7.38 13.79
C VAL A 240 -5.79 -6.33 14.43
N PRO A 241 -6.58 -5.56 13.66
CA PRO A 241 -7.29 -4.38 14.16
C PRO A 241 -8.27 -4.66 15.30
N VAL A 242 -9.00 -5.78 15.22
CA VAL A 242 -10.02 -6.13 16.21
C VAL A 242 -9.86 -7.57 16.68
N ARG A 243 -9.83 -7.75 17.98
CA ARG A 243 -9.92 -9.06 18.63
C ARG A 243 -11.26 -9.20 19.32
N LEU A 244 -11.97 -10.28 19.02
CA LEU A 244 -13.16 -10.71 19.72
C LEU A 244 -12.79 -11.91 20.63
N VAL A 245 -13.16 -11.84 21.88
CA VAL A 245 -12.98 -12.95 22.82
C VAL A 245 -14.35 -13.41 23.31
N MET A 246 -14.56 -14.72 23.30
CA MET A 246 -15.83 -15.31 23.68
C MET A 246 -15.60 -16.48 24.64
N GLY A 247 -16.16 -16.35 25.83
CA GLY A 247 -16.17 -17.40 26.87
C GLY A 247 -17.58 -17.87 27.22
N GLY A 248 -17.68 -18.83 28.15
CA GLY A 248 -18.97 -19.33 28.60
C GLY A 248 -19.85 -18.24 29.21
N ARG A 249 -19.28 -17.33 29.99
CA ARG A 249 -20.01 -16.17 30.57
C ARG A 249 -20.54 -15.22 29.53
N ASP A 250 -19.77 -14.99 28.45
CA ASP A 250 -20.19 -14.12 27.37
C ASP A 250 -21.39 -14.71 26.64
N LEU A 251 -21.39 -16.03 26.41
CA LEU A 251 -22.54 -16.71 25.83
C LEU A 251 -23.80 -16.60 26.72
N GLU A 252 -23.65 -16.81 28.03
CA GLU A 252 -24.75 -16.69 28.98
C GLU A 252 -25.35 -15.28 29.03
N ASN A 253 -24.48 -14.28 28.95
CA ASN A 253 -24.88 -12.86 28.95
C ASN A 253 -25.29 -12.31 27.58
N GLY A 254 -25.11 -13.09 26.49
CA GLY A 254 -25.34 -12.63 25.14
C GLY A 254 -24.39 -11.51 24.72
N THR A 255 -23.15 -11.53 25.21
CA THR A 255 -22.13 -10.51 24.94
C THR A 255 -20.87 -11.10 24.30
N VAL A 256 -19.99 -10.24 23.82
CA VAL A 256 -18.64 -10.58 23.37
C VAL A 256 -17.67 -9.47 23.82
N GLU A 257 -16.49 -9.86 24.28
CA GLU A 257 -15.41 -8.92 24.55
C GLU A 257 -14.80 -8.46 23.23
N VAL A 258 -14.64 -7.15 23.06
CA VAL A 258 -14.03 -6.51 21.90
C VAL A 258 -12.81 -5.73 22.33
N MET A 259 -11.65 -6.01 21.74
CA MET A 259 -10.44 -5.20 21.92
C MET A 259 -10.02 -4.60 20.60
N ARG A 260 -9.75 -3.30 20.61
CA ARG A 260 -9.16 -2.58 19.47
C ARG A 260 -7.64 -2.54 19.62
N ARG A 261 -6.93 -2.85 18.52
CA ARG A 261 -5.46 -2.87 18.52
C ARG A 261 -4.84 -1.47 18.66
N ASP A 262 -5.48 -0.46 18.06
CA ASP A 262 -4.96 0.91 18.01
C ASP A 262 -5.00 1.64 19.38
N THR A 263 -5.95 1.30 20.20
CA THR A 263 -6.13 1.95 21.52
C THR A 263 -5.89 1.02 22.69
N LEU A 264 -5.80 -0.28 22.44
CA LEU A 264 -5.81 -1.36 23.41
C LEU A 264 -7.06 -1.33 24.35
N ALA A 265 -8.05 -0.54 23.96
CA ALA A 265 -9.30 -0.44 24.71
C ALA A 265 -10.10 -1.72 24.59
N VAL A 266 -10.58 -2.19 25.73
CA VAL A 266 -11.47 -3.35 25.86
C VAL A 266 -12.89 -2.88 26.17
N SER A 267 -13.85 -3.42 25.46
CA SER A 267 -15.27 -3.15 25.67
C SER A 267 -16.07 -4.46 25.53
N TYR A 268 -17.30 -4.46 26.01
CA TYR A 268 -18.24 -5.55 25.84
C TYR A 268 -19.42 -5.08 25.01
N THR A 269 -19.79 -5.84 24.00
CA THR A 269 -20.98 -5.54 23.18
C THR A 269 -21.91 -6.75 23.13
N HIS A 270 -23.18 -6.50 22.86
CA HIS A 270 -24.19 -7.56 22.74
C HIS A 270 -23.99 -8.37 21.45
N LEU A 271 -24.24 -9.68 21.53
CA LEU A 271 -24.17 -10.59 20.37
C LEU A 271 -25.28 -10.37 19.34
N THR A 272 -26.32 -9.64 19.70
CA THR A 272 -27.33 -9.14 18.76
C THR A 272 -26.82 -7.86 18.15
N LEU A 273 -26.35 -7.92 16.89
CA LEU A 273 -26.11 -6.71 16.13
C LEU A 273 -27.42 -5.92 16.03
N PRO A 274 -27.39 -4.59 16.28
CA PRO A 274 -28.59 -3.78 16.05
C PRO A 274 -29.00 -3.97 14.61
N THR A 275 -30.27 -4.27 14.39
CA THR A 275 -30.87 -4.26 13.06
C THR A 275 -30.88 -2.79 12.62
N ILE A 276 -30.00 -2.43 11.69
CA ILE A 276 -30.04 -1.13 11.01
C ILE A 276 -31.01 -1.20 9.87
#